data_f7c3cdeea5ae9e2b32c366ffc6209d02
#
_entry.id   f7c3cdeea5ae9e2b32c366ffc6209d02
#
_cell.length_a   1.000
_cell.length_b   1.000
_cell.length_c   1.000
_cell.angle_alpha   90.00
_cell.angle_beta   90.00
_cell.angle_gamma   90.00
#
_symmetry.space_group_name_H-M   'P 1'
#
loop_
_entity.id
_entity.type
_entity.pdbx_description
1 polymer ?
#
loop_
_entity_poly.entity_id
_entity_poly.type
_entity_poly.pdbx_seq_one_letter_code
_entity_poly.pdbx_strand_id
1 'polypeptide(L)'
;SSGGEAGATSDAASDASTASDASATSDPAATPGDSDANGGGDQPPATDGPTPAPGAPEPMSTGKKWSIGGAIVAVPVVLAVVFVMLVGGSGGSTTQSIQVTQDACVPSWNAPPAGQSTFNIKNASTSATDIELVTHPGGLIVAEIEVLGPSTSRDLPVNLAEGEYQWRCVTGGEQATYSSVQTTSGGAVGQGSYAFAPVTIEEITPYLEQYRVYVGAQLKILDGQVVALKNAVDSGNREAAKNAWLPGQLTYHRIGAAYGAFGEDGDAVNGLAQSLPEGVNDPEFVGFHKIEYQLWSGAPMAQIKPQAADLVDAVRNLEKQLPKFTFDALEVVTRAHEILEDTQRFVVTGQDDYGSGTSYAHAVADTEGTRTLIGILAPMLETRQPTLVPTANPELDQLQAALIATKRNGQWVPVSQMDLAVRMPTNAALGQVLETIAPIPDILEIQA
;
A
#
# COMPACT_ATOMS: atom_id res chain seq x y z
N SER A 1 -65.96 15.02 3.06
CA SER A 1 -66.42 15.91 1.98
C SER A 1 -65.22 16.19 1.09
N SER A 2 -65.21 15.47 0.04
CA SER A 2 -65.51 15.84 -1.35
C SER A 2 -64.38 16.67 -1.94
N GLY A 3 -63.68 16.23 -2.93
CA GLY A 3 -64.06 15.67 -4.20
C GLY A 3 -63.36 16.48 -5.25
N GLY A 4 -62.76 15.89 -6.19
CA GLY A 4 -63.04 15.60 -7.55
C GLY A 4 -61.83 16.10 -8.37
N GLU A 5 -61.09 15.21 -9.08
CA GLU A 5 -61.30 14.79 -10.47
C GLU A 5 -61.01 15.89 -11.50
N ALA A 6 -60.12 15.63 -12.31
CA ALA A 6 -59.99 14.97 -13.61
C ALA A 6 -59.51 15.96 -14.67
N GLY A 7 -58.61 15.61 -15.49
CA GLY A 7 -58.63 14.98 -16.77
C GLY A 7 -57.64 15.69 -17.66
N ALA A 8 -56.72 15.03 -18.24
CA ALA A 8 -56.70 14.24 -19.47
C ALA A 8 -56.33 15.01 -20.74
N THR A 9 -55.37 14.40 -21.40
CA THR A 9 -55.16 14.18 -22.87
C THR A 9 -54.67 15.38 -23.68
N SER A 10 -53.82 15.25 -24.67
CA SER A 10 -53.42 14.20 -25.59
C SER A 10 -52.34 14.71 -26.52
N ASP A 11 -51.49 13.78 -26.93
CA ASP A 11 -51.12 13.41 -28.31
C ASP A 11 -50.31 14.42 -29.14
N ALA A 12 -49.32 13.98 -29.68
CA ALA A 12 -48.88 13.09 -30.72
C ALA A 12 -47.87 13.76 -31.65
N ALA A 13 -46.85 13.07 -31.85
CA ALA A 13 -46.34 12.44 -33.07
C ALA A 13 -45.54 13.26 -34.10
N SER A 14 -44.47 12.63 -34.47
CA SER A 14 -43.87 12.37 -35.80
C SER A 14 -43.14 13.51 -36.48
N ASP A 15 -42.11 13.32 -37.23
CA ASP A 15 -41.47 12.30 -38.04
C ASP A 15 -40.03 12.75 -38.34
N ALA A 16 -39.07 11.91 -38.30
CA ALA A 16 -38.46 11.08 -39.35
C ALA A 16 -37.55 11.78 -40.37
N SER A 17 -36.42 11.12 -40.54
CA SER A 17 -35.59 10.92 -41.76
C SER A 17 -34.66 12.08 -42.16
N THR A 18 -33.48 11.87 -42.64
CA THR A 18 -32.85 10.78 -43.40
C THR A 18 -31.33 10.90 -43.42
N ALA A 19 -30.73 9.78 -43.54
CA ALA A 19 -29.38 9.43 -43.90
C ALA A 19 -28.78 10.05 -45.18
N SER A 20 -27.45 10.05 -45.28
CA SER A 20 -26.61 9.65 -46.43
C SER A 20 -25.13 9.96 -46.05
N ASP A 21 -24.26 9.03 -45.90
CA ASP A 21 -23.53 8.19 -46.82
C ASP A 21 -22.48 8.91 -47.67
N ALA A 22 -21.31 8.33 -47.65
CA ALA A 22 -20.25 8.12 -48.61
C ALA A 22 -18.92 8.69 -48.20
N SER A 23 -17.98 7.86 -47.75
CA SER A 23 -17.05 6.94 -48.45
C SER A 23 -15.90 7.61 -49.22
N ALA A 24 -14.76 7.16 -48.83
CA ALA A 24 -13.70 6.53 -49.59
C ALA A 24 -12.34 7.25 -49.70
N THR A 25 -11.33 6.57 -49.17
CA THR A 25 -10.09 6.09 -49.87
C THR A 25 -9.07 7.14 -50.33
N SER A 26 -7.81 7.09 -49.92
CA SER A 26 -6.78 6.15 -50.34
C SER A 26 -5.39 6.69 -49.94
N ASP A 27 -4.55 5.84 -49.39
CA ASP A 27 -3.06 5.87 -49.50
C ASP A 27 -2.62 5.68 -50.96
N PRO A 28 -1.35 5.94 -51.38
CA PRO A 28 -0.12 5.35 -50.83
C PRO A 28 1.23 6.11 -50.99
N ALA A 29 2.19 5.66 -50.19
CA ALA A 29 3.62 5.45 -50.41
C ALA A 29 4.45 6.24 -51.43
N ALA A 30 5.65 6.68 -51.00
CA ALA A 30 6.98 6.30 -51.54
C ALA A 30 8.14 7.10 -50.90
N THR A 31 9.13 6.37 -50.36
CA THR A 31 10.57 6.71 -50.30
C THR A 31 11.22 6.40 -51.66
N PRO A 32 12.53 6.67 -51.92
CA PRO A 32 13.66 7.21 -51.18
C PRO A 32 14.54 8.18 -52.01
N GLY A 33 15.67 8.69 -51.42
CA GLY A 33 16.73 9.29 -52.21
C GLY A 33 17.88 9.88 -51.39
N ASP A 34 18.98 9.14 -51.35
CA ASP A 34 20.33 9.56 -50.96
C ASP A 34 20.82 10.78 -51.72
N SER A 35 21.65 11.60 -51.11
CA SER A 35 22.97 11.97 -51.68
C SER A 35 23.77 12.92 -50.76
N ASP A 36 25.02 12.57 -50.63
CA ASP A 36 26.17 13.24 -50.04
C ASP A 36 26.35 14.72 -50.40
N ALA A 37 26.93 15.53 -49.47
CA ALA A 37 28.11 16.35 -49.74
C ALA A 37 28.55 17.20 -48.54
N ASN A 38 29.68 16.90 -48.05
CA ASN A 38 30.85 17.59 -47.52
C ASN A 38 30.84 19.16 -47.56
N GLY A 39 31.21 19.80 -46.39
CA GLY A 39 31.58 21.21 -46.37
C GLY A 39 31.92 21.67 -44.96
N GLY A 40 33.20 21.79 -44.66
CA GLY A 40 33.75 22.25 -43.37
C GLY A 40 33.55 23.75 -43.14
N GLY A 41 33.69 24.16 -41.88
CA GLY A 41 33.73 25.59 -41.50
C GLY A 41 33.59 25.80 -40.00
N ASP A 42 34.75 26.08 -39.41
CA ASP A 42 35.02 26.92 -38.22
C ASP A 42 34.17 26.86 -36.94
N GLN A 43 34.85 26.37 -35.93
CA GLN A 43 34.46 26.40 -34.51
C GLN A 43 35.02 27.67 -33.83
N PRO A 44 34.23 28.52 -33.17
CA PRO A 44 34.75 29.51 -32.23
C PRO A 44 35.00 28.93 -30.84
N PRO A 45 35.83 29.52 -29.98
CA PRO A 45 36.42 28.88 -28.80
C PRO A 45 35.44 28.76 -27.63
N ALA A 46 35.65 27.69 -26.86
CA ALA A 46 34.96 27.33 -25.63
C ALA A 46 35.14 28.42 -24.55
N THR A 47 34.06 28.82 -23.92
CA THR A 47 34.04 29.52 -22.65
C THR A 47 33.93 28.51 -21.50
N ASP A 48 34.82 28.66 -20.52
CA ASP A 48 34.92 27.84 -19.31
C ASP A 48 33.59 27.79 -18.54
N GLY A 49 33.08 26.58 -18.34
CA GLY A 49 31.99 26.27 -17.41
C GLY A 49 32.51 25.98 -16.02
N PRO A 50 31.70 26.14 -14.98
CA PRO A 50 32.15 26.03 -13.59
C PRO A 50 32.50 24.56 -13.22
N THR A 51 33.56 24.41 -12.46
CA THR A 51 34.12 23.19 -11.91
C THR A 51 33.08 22.41 -11.10
N PRO A 52 32.86 21.09 -11.32
CA PRO A 52 31.97 20.30 -10.48
C PRO A 52 32.55 20.01 -9.10
N ALA A 53 31.67 19.99 -8.10
CA ALA A 53 31.98 19.65 -6.73
C ALA A 53 32.46 18.19 -6.61
N PRO A 54 33.36 17.84 -5.68
CA PRO A 54 33.90 16.49 -5.54
C PRO A 54 32.87 15.56 -4.88
N GLY A 55 32.48 14.46 -5.57
CA GLY A 55 31.70 13.39 -4.96
C GLY A 55 30.60 12.73 -5.80
N ALA A 56 30.42 13.07 -7.07
CA ALA A 56 29.46 12.35 -7.92
C ALA A 56 30.14 11.14 -8.61
N PRO A 57 29.52 9.95 -8.60
CA PRO A 57 30.03 8.80 -9.34
C PRO A 57 29.87 9.02 -10.85
N GLU A 58 30.93 8.76 -11.61
CA GLU A 58 30.94 8.84 -13.07
C GLU A 58 30.00 7.79 -13.71
N PRO A 59 29.38 8.09 -14.85
CA PRO A 59 28.61 7.11 -15.60
C PRO A 59 29.54 6.07 -16.24
N MET A 60 29.32 4.80 -15.95
CA MET A 60 30.07 3.68 -16.52
C MET A 60 29.87 3.55 -18.03
N SER A 61 30.98 3.60 -18.78
CA SER A 61 31.02 3.36 -20.20
C SER A 61 30.67 1.89 -20.54
N THR A 62 29.77 1.74 -21.50
CA THR A 62 29.43 0.45 -22.10
C THR A 62 30.62 -0.13 -22.87
N GLY A 63 31.21 -1.20 -22.34
CA GLY A 63 32.13 -2.00 -23.14
C GLY A 63 33.21 -2.74 -22.36
N LYS A 64 32.83 -3.79 -21.64
CA LYS A 64 33.65 -5.01 -21.47
C LYS A 64 32.81 -6.11 -20.82
N LYS A 65 32.46 -7.12 -21.61
CA LYS A 65 31.93 -8.38 -21.10
C LYS A 65 32.98 -9.06 -20.22
N TRP A 66 32.76 -9.12 -18.92
CA TRP A 66 33.43 -10.05 -18.02
C TRP A 66 32.37 -10.89 -17.35
N SER A 67 32.38 -12.17 -17.70
CA SER A 67 31.68 -13.22 -17.00
C SER A 67 32.34 -13.42 -15.62
N ILE A 68 31.70 -12.98 -14.57
CA ILE A 68 31.96 -13.47 -13.22
C ILE A 68 30.61 -13.91 -12.67
N GLY A 69 30.48 -15.23 -12.58
CA GLY A 69 29.35 -15.90 -11.98
C GLY A 69 29.31 -15.67 -10.48
N GLY A 70 28.10 -15.56 -10.01
CA GLY A 70 27.60 -16.01 -8.72
C GLY A 70 28.39 -15.67 -7.46
N ALA A 71 28.00 -14.63 -6.77
CA ALA A 71 28.03 -14.55 -5.32
C ALA A 71 27.73 -13.12 -4.84
N ILE A 72 26.51 -12.65 -4.85
CA ILE A 72 26.04 -11.57 -3.97
C ILE A 72 24.49 -11.63 -3.95
N VAL A 73 23.90 -12.52 -3.16
CA VAL A 73 22.57 -12.39 -2.54
C VAL A 73 22.48 -13.34 -1.32
N ALA A 74 23.44 -13.32 -0.42
CA ALA A 74 23.40 -14.23 0.74
C ALA A 74 23.81 -13.55 2.08
N VAL A 75 23.65 -12.25 2.24
CA VAL A 75 24.12 -11.61 3.48
C VAL A 75 23.04 -11.07 4.42
N PRO A 76 21.81 -10.71 4.03
CA PRO A 76 20.82 -10.29 5.04
C PRO A 76 20.07 -11.44 5.73
N VAL A 77 20.00 -12.64 5.14
CA VAL A 77 19.24 -13.76 5.73
C VAL A 77 19.99 -14.49 6.86
N VAL A 78 21.33 -14.41 6.89
CA VAL A 78 22.14 -15.10 7.90
C VAL A 78 22.18 -14.36 9.24
N LEU A 79 21.91 -13.06 9.28
CA LEU A 79 21.95 -12.29 10.55
C LEU A 79 20.64 -12.38 11.35
N ALA A 80 19.49 -12.62 10.72
CA ALA A 80 18.22 -12.85 11.42
C ALA A 80 18.18 -14.24 12.08
N VAL A 81 18.80 -15.26 11.46
CA VAL A 81 18.85 -16.63 12.00
C VAL A 81 19.82 -16.76 13.18
N VAL A 82 20.87 -15.93 13.25
CA VAL A 82 21.85 -15.99 14.35
C VAL A 82 21.33 -15.31 15.62
N PHE A 83 20.40 -14.37 15.53
CA PHE A 83 19.85 -13.68 16.71
C PHE A 83 18.81 -14.52 17.47
N VAL A 84 18.08 -15.41 16.77
CA VAL A 84 17.11 -16.33 17.39
C VAL A 84 17.82 -17.49 18.12
N MET A 85 19.05 -17.84 17.76
CA MET A 85 19.80 -18.94 18.42
C MET A 85 20.46 -18.57 19.75
N LEU A 86 20.43 -17.31 20.18
CA LEU A 86 21.10 -16.87 21.42
C LEU A 86 20.17 -16.67 22.63
N VAL A 87 18.84 -16.87 22.48
CA VAL A 87 17.87 -16.70 23.57
C VAL A 87 16.98 -17.94 23.79
N GLY A 88 17.17 -19.03 23.04
CA GLY A 88 16.37 -20.25 23.16
C GLY A 88 17.12 -21.37 23.84
N GLY A 89 16.61 -21.82 25.00
CA GLY A 89 17.04 -23.05 25.64
C GLY A 89 16.87 -24.26 24.71
N SER A 90 17.71 -25.26 24.87
CA SER A 90 17.88 -26.51 24.12
C SER A 90 16.59 -27.32 23.88
N GLY A 91 15.76 -26.89 22.94
CA GLY A 91 14.76 -27.70 22.26
C GLY A 91 15.18 -27.79 20.80
N GLY A 92 15.63 -28.94 20.34
CA GLY A 92 16.04 -29.13 18.95
C GLY A 92 14.85 -28.89 18.03
N SER A 93 14.90 -27.84 17.20
CA SER A 93 13.95 -27.64 16.10
C SER A 93 14.05 -28.82 15.14
N THR A 94 12.98 -29.60 15.00
CA THR A 94 12.93 -30.71 14.04
C THR A 94 12.45 -30.17 12.70
N THR A 95 13.25 -30.37 11.65
CA THR A 95 12.82 -30.09 10.28
C THR A 95 12.27 -31.35 9.65
N GLN A 96 11.05 -31.27 9.12
CA GLN A 96 10.40 -32.38 8.41
C GLN A 96 10.13 -31.97 6.96
N SER A 97 10.52 -32.84 6.03
CA SER A 97 10.19 -32.64 4.61
C SER A 97 8.86 -33.29 4.28
N ILE A 98 7.98 -32.52 3.65
CA ILE A 98 6.68 -32.98 3.15
C ILE A 98 6.49 -32.55 1.70
N GLN A 99 5.55 -33.18 1.01
CA GLN A 99 5.33 -32.94 -0.40
C GLN A 99 3.84 -32.90 -0.71
N VAL A 100 3.42 -31.87 -1.47
CA VAL A 100 2.10 -31.82 -2.11
C VAL A 100 2.23 -32.40 -3.52
N THR A 101 1.27 -33.22 -3.93
CA THR A 101 1.21 -33.81 -5.27
C THR A 101 -0.04 -33.33 -6.00
N GLN A 102 -0.14 -33.61 -7.31
CA GLN A 102 -1.33 -33.24 -8.10
C GLN A 102 -2.63 -33.84 -7.53
N ASP A 103 -2.55 -35.06 -7.00
CA ASP A 103 -3.73 -35.86 -6.60
C ASP A 103 -3.93 -35.91 -5.08
N ALA A 104 -3.01 -35.38 -4.29
CA ALA A 104 -3.09 -35.50 -2.83
C ALA A 104 -2.36 -34.36 -2.08
N CYS A 105 -3.05 -33.80 -1.12
CA CYS A 105 -2.50 -32.90 -0.13
C CYS A 105 -1.67 -33.67 0.89
N VAL A 106 -0.36 -33.56 0.87
CA VAL A 106 0.58 -34.17 1.82
C VAL A 106 0.20 -35.66 2.17
N PRO A 107 0.42 -36.57 1.23
CA PRO A 107 -0.07 -37.96 1.37
C PRO A 107 0.52 -38.71 2.58
N SER A 108 1.64 -38.24 3.11
CA SER A 108 2.24 -38.81 4.33
C SER A 108 2.97 -37.72 5.13
N TRP A 109 2.67 -37.63 6.42
CA TRP A 109 3.34 -36.74 7.36
C TRP A 109 3.13 -37.23 8.79
N ASN A 110 3.92 -36.71 9.72
CA ASN A 110 3.73 -36.95 11.16
C ASN A 110 3.75 -35.57 11.86
N ALA A 111 2.85 -35.37 12.81
CA ALA A 111 2.89 -34.18 13.62
C ALA A 111 4.17 -34.20 14.50
N PRO A 112 4.93 -33.08 14.55
CA PRO A 112 6.03 -32.95 15.48
C PRO A 112 5.50 -32.83 16.92
N PRO A 113 6.35 -32.99 17.95
CA PRO A 113 6.02 -32.59 19.31
C PRO A 113 5.58 -31.12 19.40
N ALA A 114 4.77 -30.78 20.41
CA ALA A 114 4.36 -29.41 20.67
C ALA A 114 5.57 -28.48 20.85
N GLY A 115 5.48 -27.27 20.32
CA GLY A 115 6.54 -26.27 20.28
C GLY A 115 6.97 -25.94 18.85
N GLN A 116 8.13 -25.32 18.73
CA GLN A 116 8.66 -24.87 17.45
C GLN A 116 9.20 -26.01 16.58
N SER A 117 8.80 -26.03 15.33
CA SER A 117 9.24 -26.97 14.30
C SER A 117 9.27 -26.28 12.94
N THR A 118 9.86 -26.90 11.94
CA THR A 118 9.88 -26.38 10.57
C THR A 118 9.49 -27.48 9.59
N PHE A 119 8.58 -27.19 8.68
CA PHE A 119 8.29 -28.05 7.55
C PHE A 119 8.99 -27.51 6.31
N ASN A 120 9.79 -28.33 5.64
CA ASN A 120 10.25 -28.05 4.29
C ASN A 120 9.22 -28.62 3.31
N ILE A 121 8.46 -27.76 2.68
CA ILE A 121 7.31 -28.15 1.84
C ILE A 121 7.69 -28.03 0.38
N LYS A 122 7.52 -29.13 -0.37
CA LYS A 122 7.73 -29.19 -1.80
C LYS A 122 6.40 -29.30 -2.53
N ASN A 123 6.15 -28.41 -3.47
CA ASN A 123 5.07 -28.56 -4.45
C ASN A 123 5.55 -29.41 -5.62
N ALA A 124 5.10 -30.65 -5.71
CA ALA A 124 5.38 -31.57 -6.81
C ALA A 124 4.20 -31.67 -7.80
N SER A 125 3.19 -30.81 -7.66
CA SER A 125 2.11 -30.68 -8.64
C SER A 125 2.56 -29.84 -9.86
N THR A 126 1.69 -29.74 -10.85
CA THR A 126 1.91 -28.90 -12.05
C THR A 126 1.33 -27.50 -11.93
N SER A 127 0.63 -27.20 -10.83
CA SER A 127 -0.05 -25.92 -10.57
C SER A 127 0.47 -25.28 -9.28
N ALA A 128 0.29 -23.97 -9.15
CA ALA A 128 0.48 -23.29 -7.88
C ALA A 128 -0.50 -23.84 -6.85
N THR A 129 -0.08 -23.94 -5.59
CA THR A 129 -0.86 -24.57 -4.51
C THR A 129 -0.76 -23.74 -3.26
N ASP A 130 -1.89 -23.44 -2.65
CA ASP A 130 -1.98 -22.89 -1.30
C ASP A 130 -1.96 -24.05 -0.31
N ILE A 131 -1.15 -23.94 0.73
CA ILE A 131 -0.88 -25.03 1.66
C ILE A 131 -1.02 -24.52 3.08
N GLU A 132 -1.99 -25.02 3.78
CA GLU A 132 -2.34 -24.60 5.14
C GLU A 132 -2.22 -25.78 6.12
N LEU A 133 -1.61 -25.52 7.28
CA LEU A 133 -1.71 -26.41 8.42
C LEU A 133 -2.89 -25.97 9.29
N VAL A 134 -3.93 -26.79 9.38
CA VAL A 134 -5.16 -26.43 10.08
C VAL A 134 -5.44 -27.33 11.28
N THR A 135 -6.13 -26.80 12.27
CA THR A 135 -6.62 -27.56 13.43
C THR A 135 -7.70 -28.58 13.02
N HIS A 136 -7.80 -29.69 13.76
CA HIS A 136 -8.85 -30.67 13.59
C HIS A 136 -9.51 -31.01 14.95
N PRO A 137 -10.88 -31.04 15.06
CA PRO A 137 -11.81 -30.42 14.12
C PRO A 137 -11.74 -28.90 14.20
N GLY A 138 -12.27 -28.20 13.23
CA GLY A 138 -12.40 -26.74 13.29
C GLY A 138 -11.81 -26.01 12.08
N GLY A 139 -10.74 -26.56 11.49
CA GLY A 139 -10.17 -26.00 10.25
C GLY A 139 -9.54 -24.62 10.43
N LEU A 140 -9.14 -24.24 11.65
CA LEU A 140 -8.47 -22.97 11.88
C LEU A 140 -7.03 -23.05 11.37
N ILE A 141 -6.61 -22.07 10.60
CA ILE A 141 -5.25 -21.97 10.04
C ILE A 141 -4.27 -21.64 11.17
N VAL A 142 -3.20 -22.42 11.25
CA VAL A 142 -2.11 -22.26 12.22
C VAL A 142 -0.86 -21.71 11.55
N ALA A 143 -0.61 -22.12 10.30
CA ALA A 143 0.47 -21.65 9.46
C ALA A 143 0.16 -22.00 8.00
N GLU A 144 0.64 -21.20 7.07
CA GLU A 144 0.36 -21.35 5.65
C GLU A 144 1.50 -20.90 4.76
N ILE A 145 1.48 -21.35 3.53
CA ILE A 145 2.18 -20.80 2.39
C ILE A 145 1.14 -20.53 1.32
N GLU A 146 0.82 -19.27 1.11
CA GLU A 146 0.08 -18.83 -0.06
C GLU A 146 0.93 -19.04 -1.31
N VAL A 147 0.33 -19.56 -2.35
CA VAL A 147 0.91 -19.65 -3.70
C VAL A 147 2.33 -20.26 -3.74
N LEU A 148 2.49 -21.50 -3.35
CA LEU A 148 3.72 -22.25 -3.61
C LEU A 148 3.74 -22.71 -5.07
N GLY A 149 4.65 -22.14 -5.87
CA GLY A 149 4.78 -22.44 -7.30
C GLY A 149 5.14 -23.91 -7.57
N PRO A 150 4.78 -24.45 -8.76
CA PRO A 150 5.10 -25.84 -9.12
C PRO A 150 6.60 -26.11 -9.11
N SER A 151 7.00 -27.29 -8.64
CA SER A 151 8.40 -27.73 -8.52
C SER A 151 9.28 -26.92 -7.56
N THR A 152 8.72 -26.01 -6.79
CA THR A 152 9.42 -25.22 -5.77
C THR A 152 9.32 -25.86 -4.38
N SER A 153 10.21 -25.41 -3.48
CA SER A 153 10.16 -25.79 -2.07
C SER A 153 10.35 -24.56 -1.20
N ARG A 154 9.66 -24.53 -0.04
CA ARG A 154 9.76 -23.48 0.96
C ARG A 154 9.73 -24.04 2.36
N ASP A 155 10.45 -23.41 3.27
CA ASP A 155 10.39 -23.73 4.70
C ASP A 155 9.23 -22.95 5.34
N LEU A 156 8.43 -23.66 6.13
CA LEU A 156 7.33 -23.14 6.92
C LEU A 156 7.64 -23.39 8.41
N PRO A 157 8.06 -22.37 9.16
CA PRO A 157 8.19 -22.47 10.60
C PRO A 157 6.80 -22.52 11.26
N VAL A 158 6.63 -23.39 12.24
CA VAL A 158 5.39 -23.53 12.99
C VAL A 158 5.68 -23.58 14.49
N ASN A 159 4.72 -23.16 15.30
CA ASN A 159 4.74 -23.32 16.74
C ASN A 159 3.41 -23.94 17.18
N LEU A 160 3.40 -25.26 17.38
CA LEU A 160 2.19 -26.04 17.63
C LEU A 160 1.89 -26.21 19.12
N ALA A 161 0.64 -25.98 19.50
CA ALA A 161 0.12 -26.46 20.77
C ALA A 161 -0.15 -27.97 20.70
N GLU A 162 -0.43 -28.63 21.84
CA GLU A 162 -0.99 -30.01 21.83
C GLU A 162 -2.37 -29.99 21.18
N GLY A 163 -2.62 -30.91 20.25
CA GLY A 163 -3.86 -30.95 19.49
C GLY A 163 -3.78 -31.81 18.25
N GLU A 164 -4.87 -31.86 17.50
CA GLU A 164 -4.97 -32.57 16.24
C GLU A 164 -4.90 -31.55 15.07
N TYR A 165 -4.14 -31.91 14.04
CA TYR A 165 -3.86 -31.10 12.87
C TYR A 165 -3.96 -31.92 11.59
N GLN A 166 -4.24 -31.21 10.49
CA GLN A 166 -4.19 -31.74 9.13
C GLN A 166 -3.74 -30.66 8.16
N TRP A 167 -3.19 -31.06 7.03
CA TRP A 167 -2.91 -30.14 5.95
C TRP A 167 -4.16 -29.96 5.09
N ARG A 168 -4.43 -28.73 4.68
CA ARG A 168 -5.39 -28.34 3.66
C ARG A 168 -4.61 -27.78 2.47
N CYS A 169 -4.93 -28.21 1.25
CA CYS A 169 -4.29 -27.74 0.03
C CYS A 169 -5.35 -27.35 -1.00
N VAL A 170 -5.14 -26.19 -1.65
CA VAL A 170 -5.91 -25.73 -2.80
C VAL A 170 -4.96 -25.65 -3.99
N THR A 171 -5.04 -26.61 -4.91
CA THR A 171 -4.13 -26.70 -6.07
C THR A 171 -4.83 -26.16 -7.30
N GLY A 172 -4.24 -25.12 -7.93
CA GLY A 172 -4.77 -24.53 -9.17
C GLY A 172 -6.16 -23.90 -9.04
N GLY A 173 -6.57 -23.51 -7.82
CA GLY A 173 -7.89 -22.93 -7.56
C GLY A 173 -9.03 -23.98 -7.54
N GLU A 174 -8.72 -25.27 -7.45
CA GLU A 174 -9.69 -26.36 -7.34
C GLU A 174 -10.23 -26.50 -5.90
N GLN A 175 -11.11 -27.49 -5.69
CA GLN A 175 -11.60 -27.78 -4.33
C GLN A 175 -10.46 -28.20 -3.41
N ALA A 176 -10.53 -27.74 -2.15
CA ALA A 176 -9.57 -28.10 -1.13
C ALA A 176 -9.48 -29.62 -0.91
N THR A 177 -8.27 -30.13 -0.84
CA THR A 177 -7.95 -31.51 -0.45
C THR A 177 -7.30 -31.54 0.93
N TYR A 178 -7.38 -32.66 1.64
CA TYR A 178 -6.90 -32.75 3.01
C TYR A 178 -5.97 -33.94 3.20
N SER A 179 -4.96 -33.78 4.07
CA SER A 179 -4.13 -34.91 4.53
C SER A 179 -4.82 -35.74 5.60
N SER A 180 -4.16 -36.84 6.03
CA SER A 180 -4.54 -37.53 7.26
C SER A 180 -4.37 -36.61 8.48
N VAL A 181 -5.28 -36.74 9.46
CA VAL A 181 -5.17 -36.05 10.76
C VAL A 181 -4.02 -36.67 11.56
N GLN A 182 -3.21 -35.83 12.20
CA GLN A 182 -2.12 -36.22 13.07
C GLN A 182 -2.23 -35.51 14.42
N THR A 183 -1.80 -36.16 15.48
CA THR A 183 -1.85 -35.63 16.85
C THR A 183 -0.48 -35.13 17.28
N THR A 184 -0.41 -33.87 17.69
CA THR A 184 0.76 -33.25 18.35
C THR A 184 0.61 -33.48 19.86
N SER A 185 1.60 -34.09 20.49
CA SER A 185 1.63 -34.34 21.94
C SER A 185 3.05 -34.35 22.47
N GLY A 186 3.23 -33.95 23.72
CA GLY A 186 4.54 -33.88 24.37
C GLY A 186 5.42 -32.76 23.78
N GLY A 187 6.36 -32.28 24.53
CA GLY A 187 7.27 -31.18 24.12
C GLY A 187 7.26 -30.03 25.12
N ALA A 188 7.83 -28.89 24.73
CA ALA A 188 7.81 -27.70 25.57
C ALA A 188 6.37 -27.15 25.63
N VAL A 189 5.79 -27.13 26.83
CA VAL A 189 4.47 -26.54 27.07
C VAL A 189 4.56 -25.03 26.93
N GLY A 190 4.24 -24.53 25.75
CA GLY A 190 4.07 -23.11 25.44
C GLY A 190 2.72 -22.89 24.77
N GLN A 191 2.24 -21.67 24.74
CA GLN A 191 1.13 -21.34 23.84
C GLN A 191 1.62 -21.51 22.41
N GLY A 192 0.94 -22.34 21.61
CA GLY A 192 1.16 -22.42 20.17
C GLY A 192 0.84 -21.10 19.49
N SER A 193 1.09 -21.01 18.19
CA SER A 193 0.57 -19.91 17.36
C SER A 193 -0.93 -19.82 17.47
N TYR A 194 -1.48 -18.63 17.40
CA TYR A 194 -2.93 -18.48 17.31
C TYR A 194 -3.42 -19.12 16.00
N ALA A 195 -4.55 -19.79 16.10
CA ALA A 195 -5.19 -20.37 14.93
C ALA A 195 -6.42 -19.53 14.57
N PHE A 196 -6.61 -19.22 13.30
CA PHE A 196 -7.69 -18.36 12.83
C PHE A 196 -8.46 -19.03 11.67
N ALA A 197 -9.72 -18.58 11.46
CA ALA A 197 -10.49 -18.93 10.28
C ALA A 197 -10.34 -17.81 9.24
N PRO A 198 -10.25 -18.13 7.95
CA PRO A 198 -10.37 -17.14 6.88
C PRO A 198 -11.65 -16.32 7.05
N VAL A 199 -11.61 -15.07 6.63
CA VAL A 199 -12.73 -14.12 6.76
C VAL A 199 -13.60 -14.23 5.51
N THR A 200 -14.91 -14.41 5.69
CA THR A 200 -15.84 -14.35 4.57
C THR A 200 -16.18 -12.89 4.21
N ILE A 201 -16.59 -12.68 2.96
CA ILE A 201 -17.04 -11.36 2.50
C ILE A 201 -18.23 -10.84 3.34
N GLU A 202 -19.13 -11.74 3.77
CA GLU A 202 -20.27 -11.39 4.63
C GLU A 202 -19.81 -10.88 6.00
N GLU A 203 -18.76 -11.49 6.57
CA GLU A 203 -18.22 -11.10 7.89
C GLU A 203 -17.54 -9.73 7.84
N ILE A 204 -16.76 -9.43 6.79
CA ILE A 204 -16.02 -8.17 6.71
C ILE A 204 -16.84 -7.00 6.20
N THR A 205 -17.87 -7.23 5.38
CA THR A 205 -18.69 -6.18 4.75
C THR A 205 -19.17 -5.09 5.73
N PRO A 206 -19.67 -5.41 6.95
CA PRO A 206 -20.06 -4.36 7.91
C PRO A 206 -18.93 -3.41 8.31
N TYR A 207 -17.70 -3.89 8.34
CA TYR A 207 -16.51 -3.09 8.70
C TYR A 207 -16.05 -2.22 7.52
N LEU A 208 -16.15 -2.73 6.30
CA LEU A 208 -15.93 -1.94 5.07
C LEU A 208 -16.93 -0.78 4.99
N GLU A 209 -18.18 -1.01 5.33
CA GLU A 209 -19.20 0.05 5.36
C GLU A 209 -18.95 1.07 6.49
N GLN A 210 -18.46 0.64 7.66
CA GLN A 210 -18.01 1.56 8.71
C GLN A 210 -16.86 2.42 8.23
N TYR A 211 -15.88 1.82 7.54
CA TYR A 211 -14.77 2.57 6.95
C TYR A 211 -15.25 3.55 5.87
N ARG A 212 -16.19 3.15 5.00
CA ARG A 212 -16.84 4.05 4.01
C ARG A 212 -17.49 5.26 4.67
N VAL A 213 -18.21 5.05 5.78
CA VAL A 213 -18.84 6.14 6.56
C VAL A 213 -17.78 7.09 7.12
N TYR A 214 -16.67 6.55 7.65
CA TYR A 214 -15.54 7.35 8.10
C TYR A 214 -14.94 8.18 6.96
N VAL A 215 -14.65 7.56 5.81
CA VAL A 215 -14.14 8.25 4.61
C VAL A 215 -15.08 9.39 4.20
N GLY A 216 -16.40 9.14 4.15
CA GLY A 216 -17.39 10.16 3.80
C GLY A 216 -17.39 11.34 4.77
N ALA A 217 -17.18 11.09 6.06
CA ALA A 217 -17.04 12.17 7.05
C ALA A 217 -15.77 12.99 6.83
N GLN A 218 -14.63 12.33 6.51
CA GLN A 218 -13.38 13.02 6.21
C GLN A 218 -13.45 13.82 4.90
N LEU A 219 -14.08 13.31 3.85
CA LEU A 219 -14.25 14.05 2.59
C LEU A 219 -15.07 15.32 2.77
N LYS A 220 -16.10 15.33 3.63
CA LYS A 220 -16.85 16.57 3.97
C LYS A 220 -15.99 17.60 4.69
N ILE A 221 -15.10 17.16 5.60
CA ILE A 221 -14.14 18.05 6.26
C ILE A 221 -13.16 18.60 5.23
N LEU A 222 -12.69 17.73 4.34
CA LEU A 222 -11.75 18.06 3.28
C LEU A 222 -12.32 19.08 2.30
N ASP A 223 -13.59 18.97 1.87
CA ASP A 223 -14.24 19.98 1.00
C ASP A 223 -14.15 21.38 1.63
N GLY A 224 -14.47 21.52 2.91
CA GLY A 224 -14.34 22.79 3.61
C GLY A 224 -12.91 23.33 3.63
N GLN A 225 -11.91 22.44 3.80
CA GLN A 225 -10.49 22.81 3.86
C GLN A 225 -9.94 23.21 2.49
N VAL A 226 -10.28 22.50 1.40
CA VAL A 226 -9.83 22.88 0.05
C VAL A 226 -10.50 24.16 -0.43
N VAL A 227 -11.74 24.42 -0.02
CA VAL A 227 -12.40 25.73 -0.24
C VAL A 227 -11.68 26.85 0.50
N ALA A 228 -11.26 26.63 1.75
CA ALA A 228 -10.48 27.60 2.51
C ALA A 228 -9.11 27.85 1.85
N LEU A 229 -8.42 26.81 1.38
CA LEU A 229 -7.19 26.92 0.60
C LEU A 229 -7.41 27.76 -0.66
N LYS A 230 -8.42 27.42 -1.46
CA LYS A 230 -8.77 28.16 -2.68
C LYS A 230 -9.01 29.64 -2.39
N ASN A 231 -9.78 29.98 -1.36
CA ASN A 231 -10.05 31.36 -0.98
C ASN A 231 -8.75 32.12 -0.59
N ALA A 232 -7.84 31.46 0.14
CA ALA A 232 -6.54 32.04 0.47
C ALA A 232 -5.68 32.28 -0.78
N VAL A 233 -5.67 31.34 -1.73
CA VAL A 233 -4.99 31.46 -3.03
C VAL A 233 -5.61 32.62 -3.86
N ASP A 234 -6.93 32.71 -3.91
CA ASP A 234 -7.66 33.75 -4.64
C ASP A 234 -7.40 35.14 -4.08
N SER A 235 -7.22 35.27 -2.77
CA SER A 235 -6.85 36.53 -2.12
C SER A 235 -5.43 37.02 -2.49
N GLY A 236 -4.60 36.17 -3.07
CA GLY A 236 -3.21 36.44 -3.37
C GLY A 236 -2.26 36.36 -2.15
N ASN A 237 -2.77 35.98 -0.98
CA ASN A 237 -1.99 35.86 0.25
C ASN A 237 -1.32 34.49 0.34
N ARG A 238 -0.05 34.38 -0.04
CA ARG A 238 0.73 33.15 -0.07
C ARG A 238 0.84 32.50 1.31
N GLU A 239 1.09 33.26 2.36
CA GLU A 239 1.25 32.70 3.71
C GLU A 239 -0.08 32.16 4.24
N ALA A 240 -1.19 32.85 3.95
CA ALA A 240 -2.51 32.31 4.27
C ALA A 240 -2.80 31.00 3.48
N ALA A 241 -2.38 30.93 2.21
CA ALA A 241 -2.53 29.74 1.39
C ALA A 241 -1.70 28.56 1.93
N LYS A 242 -0.44 28.79 2.31
CA LYS A 242 0.40 27.75 2.95
C LYS A 242 -0.22 27.23 4.25
N ASN A 243 -0.74 28.12 5.08
CA ASN A 243 -1.39 27.75 6.33
C ASN A 243 -2.71 26.97 6.11
N ALA A 244 -3.42 27.25 5.02
CA ALA A 244 -4.67 26.56 4.67
C ALA A 244 -4.42 25.23 3.95
N TRP A 245 -3.24 25.01 3.35
CA TRP A 245 -2.90 23.78 2.62
C TRP A 245 -2.75 22.57 3.55
N LEU A 246 -1.98 22.69 4.64
CA LEU A 246 -1.64 21.57 5.50
C LEU A 246 -2.86 20.85 6.12
N PRO A 247 -3.89 21.52 6.66
CA PRO A 247 -5.06 20.83 7.21
C PRO A 247 -5.75 19.90 6.20
N GLY A 248 -5.86 20.34 4.93
CA GLY A 248 -6.45 19.51 3.86
C GLY A 248 -5.61 18.29 3.57
N GLN A 249 -4.31 18.47 3.40
CA GLN A 249 -3.37 17.37 3.17
C GLN A 249 -3.44 16.33 4.30
N LEU A 250 -3.42 16.76 5.57
CA LEU A 250 -3.54 15.85 6.72
C LEU A 250 -4.88 15.10 6.77
N THR A 251 -5.97 15.74 6.34
CA THR A 251 -7.28 15.07 6.29
C THR A 251 -7.29 13.98 5.21
N TYR A 252 -6.66 14.22 4.06
CA TYR A 252 -6.53 13.21 3.01
C TYR A 252 -5.67 12.03 3.46
N HIS A 253 -4.53 12.28 4.12
CA HIS A 253 -3.67 11.22 4.69
C HIS A 253 -4.42 10.28 5.64
N ARG A 254 -5.38 10.77 6.45
CA ARG A 254 -6.16 9.93 7.38
C ARG A 254 -7.03 8.88 6.71
N ILE A 255 -7.29 8.99 5.41
CA ILE A 255 -8.13 8.04 4.66
C ILE A 255 -7.32 7.14 3.71
N GLY A 256 -6.05 6.92 4.01
CA GLY A 256 -5.09 6.19 3.17
C GLY A 256 -5.52 4.80 2.71
N ALA A 257 -6.37 4.09 3.46
CA ALA A 257 -6.89 2.79 3.03
C ALA A 257 -8.01 2.88 1.96
N ALA A 258 -8.42 4.09 1.57
CA ALA A 258 -9.38 4.30 0.49
C ALA A 258 -8.71 4.59 -0.86
N TYR A 259 -7.39 4.77 -0.91
CA TYR A 259 -6.71 5.27 -2.10
C TYR A 259 -6.86 4.37 -3.32
N GLY A 260 -6.74 3.05 -3.17
CA GLY A 260 -6.96 2.13 -4.26
C GLY A 260 -8.39 2.16 -4.80
N ALA A 261 -9.39 2.32 -3.93
CA ALA A 261 -10.76 2.47 -4.34
C ALA A 261 -11.02 3.77 -5.13
N PHE A 262 -10.20 4.81 -4.91
CA PHE A 262 -10.33 6.09 -5.62
C PHE A 262 -9.70 6.06 -7.02
N GLY A 263 -8.62 5.30 -7.23
CA GLY A 263 -7.92 5.23 -8.50
C GLY A 263 -7.54 6.61 -9.05
N GLU A 264 -7.79 6.85 -10.33
CA GLU A 264 -7.49 8.14 -11.00
C GLU A 264 -8.16 9.36 -10.35
N ASP A 265 -9.33 9.19 -9.73
CA ASP A 265 -9.98 10.27 -8.97
C ASP A 265 -9.14 10.65 -7.73
N GLY A 266 -8.43 9.70 -7.13
CA GLY A 266 -7.48 9.93 -6.04
C GLY A 266 -6.22 10.66 -6.51
N ASP A 267 -5.68 10.29 -7.66
CA ASP A 267 -4.51 10.94 -8.26
C ASP A 267 -4.78 12.43 -8.57
N ALA A 268 -6.00 12.76 -8.97
CA ALA A 268 -6.40 14.15 -9.17
C ALA A 268 -6.37 14.99 -7.88
N VAL A 269 -6.45 14.35 -6.70
CA VAL A 269 -6.36 15.02 -5.39
C VAL A 269 -4.93 15.08 -4.86
N ASN A 270 -4.16 13.98 -4.98
CA ASN A 270 -2.86 13.86 -4.31
C ASN A 270 -1.80 13.10 -5.12
N GLY A 271 -1.84 13.17 -6.45
CA GLY A 271 -0.86 12.53 -7.33
C GLY A 271 0.58 12.96 -7.05
N LEU A 272 1.51 12.03 -7.25
CA LEU A 272 2.94 12.21 -6.99
C LEU A 272 3.70 12.49 -8.30
N ALA A 273 4.56 13.51 -8.31
CA ALA A 273 5.36 13.87 -9.48
C ALA A 273 6.36 12.77 -9.90
N GLN A 274 6.88 11.98 -8.96
CA GLN A 274 7.86 10.93 -9.25
C GLN A 274 7.30 9.76 -10.07
N SER A 275 5.99 9.60 -10.14
CA SER A 275 5.34 8.60 -11.00
C SER A 275 5.15 9.10 -12.44
N LEU A 276 5.41 10.39 -12.71
CA LEU A 276 5.16 11.04 -13.98
C LEU A 276 6.44 11.22 -14.80
N PRO A 277 6.41 11.10 -16.14
CA PRO A 277 7.60 11.17 -17.00
C PRO A 277 8.39 12.47 -16.88
N GLU A 278 7.71 13.62 -16.75
CA GLU A 278 8.32 14.95 -16.65
C GLU A 278 8.43 15.48 -15.20
N GLY A 279 8.09 14.61 -14.21
CA GLY A 279 8.15 14.94 -12.79
C GLY A 279 7.29 16.14 -12.44
N VAL A 280 7.85 17.12 -11.70
CA VAL A 280 7.13 18.34 -11.27
C VAL A 280 6.68 19.25 -12.41
N ASN A 281 7.22 19.05 -13.63
CA ASN A 281 6.85 19.82 -14.82
C ASN A 281 5.77 19.13 -15.66
N ASP A 282 5.42 17.90 -15.32
CA ASP A 282 4.42 17.15 -16.02
C ASP A 282 3.04 17.85 -15.95
N PRO A 283 2.30 17.93 -17.06
CA PRO A 283 0.95 18.52 -17.08
C PRO A 283 -0.05 17.74 -16.24
N GLU A 284 0.17 16.43 -16.03
CA GLU A 284 -0.67 15.57 -15.20
C GLU A 284 -0.32 15.67 -13.71
N PHE A 285 0.74 16.37 -13.34
CA PHE A 285 1.04 16.68 -11.94
C PHE A 285 0.07 17.73 -11.42
N VAL A 286 -0.90 17.31 -10.59
CA VAL A 286 -2.01 18.11 -10.07
C VAL A 286 -2.23 17.87 -8.58
N GLY A 287 -3.25 18.48 -8.01
CA GLY A 287 -3.67 18.23 -6.63
C GLY A 287 -2.83 18.93 -5.57
N PHE A 288 -2.85 18.37 -4.35
CA PHE A 288 -2.18 18.97 -3.19
C PHE A 288 -0.67 19.14 -3.39
N HIS A 289 0.02 18.13 -3.92
CA HIS A 289 1.47 18.19 -4.10
C HIS A 289 1.89 19.21 -5.17
N LYS A 290 1.10 19.39 -6.23
CA LYS A 290 1.33 20.47 -7.20
C LYS A 290 1.20 21.85 -6.56
N ILE A 291 0.16 22.06 -5.76
CA ILE A 291 -0.07 23.32 -5.06
C ILE A 291 1.04 23.57 -4.03
N GLU A 292 1.47 22.55 -3.31
CA GLU A 292 2.61 22.59 -2.42
C GLU A 292 3.86 23.09 -3.16
N TYR A 293 4.26 22.36 -4.21
CA TYR A 293 5.42 22.73 -5.02
C TYR A 293 5.36 24.19 -5.47
N GLN A 294 4.21 24.65 -5.99
CA GLN A 294 4.04 26.01 -6.47
C GLN A 294 4.06 27.05 -5.34
N LEU A 295 3.48 26.77 -4.18
CA LEU A 295 3.48 27.68 -3.03
C LEU A 295 4.88 27.89 -2.47
N TRP A 296 5.67 26.82 -2.33
CA TRP A 296 6.99 26.89 -1.71
C TRP A 296 8.11 27.26 -2.69
N SER A 297 7.99 26.95 -3.97
CA SER A 297 8.92 27.42 -5.01
C SER A 297 8.72 28.90 -5.39
N GLY A 298 7.66 29.54 -4.89
CA GLY A 298 7.42 30.96 -5.17
C GLY A 298 6.71 31.24 -6.51
N ALA A 299 6.05 30.25 -7.11
CA ALA A 299 5.30 30.42 -8.36
C ALA A 299 4.25 31.54 -8.24
N PRO A 300 3.97 32.33 -9.30
CA PRO A 300 2.95 33.39 -9.26
C PRO A 300 1.60 32.84 -8.80
N MET A 301 0.91 33.55 -7.89
CA MET A 301 -0.39 33.13 -7.38
C MET A 301 -1.42 32.93 -8.51
N ALA A 302 -1.30 33.65 -9.62
CA ALA A 302 -2.16 33.46 -10.79
C ALA A 302 -2.04 32.07 -11.42
N GLN A 303 -0.90 31.38 -11.27
CA GLN A 303 -0.71 30.00 -11.75
C GLN A 303 -1.29 28.97 -10.76
N ILE A 304 -1.39 29.30 -9.49
CA ILE A 304 -1.91 28.43 -8.44
C ILE A 304 -3.45 28.44 -8.41
N LYS A 305 -4.07 29.56 -8.81
CA LYS A 305 -5.54 29.70 -8.77
C LYS A 305 -6.30 28.60 -9.51
N PRO A 306 -5.97 28.24 -10.78
CA PRO A 306 -6.65 27.13 -11.45
C PRO A 306 -6.43 25.82 -10.71
N GLN A 307 -5.21 25.52 -10.25
CA GLN A 307 -4.91 24.27 -9.50
C GLN A 307 -5.74 24.14 -8.21
N ALA A 308 -5.93 25.26 -7.48
CA ALA A 308 -6.76 25.26 -6.28
C ALA A 308 -8.25 25.11 -6.59
N ALA A 309 -8.72 25.56 -7.75
CA ALA A 309 -10.09 25.35 -8.21
C ALA A 309 -10.29 23.88 -8.62
N ASP A 310 -9.36 23.33 -9.40
CA ASP A 310 -9.37 21.93 -9.84
C ASP A 310 -9.34 20.96 -8.64
N LEU A 311 -8.57 21.27 -7.60
CA LEU A 311 -8.54 20.49 -6.37
C LEU A 311 -9.88 20.47 -5.65
N VAL A 312 -10.60 21.62 -5.59
CA VAL A 312 -11.97 21.66 -5.02
C VAL A 312 -12.89 20.74 -5.81
N ASP A 313 -12.82 20.79 -7.13
CA ASP A 313 -13.69 19.98 -8.00
C ASP A 313 -13.33 18.48 -7.89
N ALA A 314 -12.03 18.14 -7.78
CA ALA A 314 -11.57 16.76 -7.56
C ALA A 314 -12.08 16.18 -6.23
N VAL A 315 -11.97 16.92 -5.12
CA VAL A 315 -12.48 16.48 -3.81
C VAL A 315 -14.01 16.28 -3.84
N ARG A 316 -14.75 17.20 -4.47
CA ARG A 316 -16.21 17.07 -4.64
C ARG A 316 -16.59 15.89 -5.53
N ASN A 317 -15.76 15.58 -6.52
CA ASN A 317 -15.96 14.38 -7.34
C ASN A 317 -15.79 13.11 -6.49
N LEU A 318 -14.73 13.01 -5.66
CA LEU A 318 -14.58 11.90 -4.72
C LEU A 318 -15.81 11.75 -3.80
N GLU A 319 -16.29 12.84 -3.19
CA GLU A 319 -17.49 12.81 -2.33
C GLU A 319 -18.72 12.29 -3.09
N LYS A 320 -18.93 12.77 -4.30
CA LYS A 320 -20.05 12.36 -5.18
C LYS A 320 -19.96 10.89 -5.61
N GLN A 321 -18.74 10.40 -5.88
CA GLN A 321 -18.51 9.04 -6.35
C GLN A 321 -18.41 8.02 -5.21
N LEU A 322 -18.21 8.45 -3.97
CA LEU A 322 -18.01 7.56 -2.80
C LEU A 322 -19.04 6.42 -2.70
N PRO A 323 -20.36 6.63 -2.98
CA PRO A 323 -21.32 5.53 -2.94
C PRO A 323 -21.14 4.47 -4.03
N LYS A 324 -20.31 4.73 -5.04
CA LYS A 324 -20.06 3.84 -6.19
C LYS A 324 -18.70 3.14 -6.09
N PHE A 325 -17.78 3.66 -5.28
CA PHE A 325 -16.50 3.00 -5.07
C PHE A 325 -16.69 1.66 -4.38
N THR A 326 -15.98 0.65 -4.86
CA THR A 326 -15.88 -0.64 -4.20
C THR A 326 -14.68 -0.60 -3.28
N PHE A 327 -14.90 -0.82 -2.00
CA PHE A 327 -13.82 -1.04 -1.05
C PHE A 327 -13.52 -2.55 -1.08
N ASP A 328 -12.47 -2.91 -1.78
CA ASP A 328 -12.02 -4.30 -1.82
C ASP A 328 -11.58 -4.75 -0.43
N ALA A 329 -12.04 -5.92 -0.01
CA ALA A 329 -11.80 -6.42 1.34
C ALA A 329 -10.34 -6.71 1.60
N LEU A 330 -9.66 -7.40 0.66
CA LEU A 330 -8.25 -7.73 0.76
C LEU A 330 -7.42 -6.46 0.79
N GLU A 331 -7.70 -5.52 -0.11
CA GLU A 331 -6.99 -4.23 -0.17
C GLU A 331 -7.12 -3.46 1.15
N VAL A 332 -8.33 -3.29 1.69
CA VAL A 332 -8.55 -2.53 2.94
C VAL A 332 -7.83 -3.19 4.13
N VAL A 333 -7.83 -4.52 4.20
CA VAL A 333 -7.11 -5.26 5.25
C VAL A 333 -5.59 -5.08 5.10
N THR A 334 -5.07 -5.22 3.88
CA THR A 334 -3.64 -5.03 3.58
C THR A 334 -3.20 -3.59 3.91
N ARG A 335 -4.02 -2.59 3.60
CA ARG A 335 -3.74 -1.19 3.92
C ARG A 335 -3.62 -0.91 5.42
N ALA A 336 -4.15 -1.77 6.30
CA ALA A 336 -3.93 -1.62 7.74
C ALA A 336 -2.44 -1.67 8.14
N HIS A 337 -1.60 -2.33 7.34
CA HIS A 337 -0.14 -2.38 7.47
C HIS A 337 0.56 -1.42 6.50
N GLU A 338 0.17 -1.42 5.22
CA GLU A 338 0.87 -0.70 4.15
C GLU A 338 0.89 0.82 4.32
N ILE A 339 -0.11 1.45 4.95
CA ILE A 339 -0.09 2.90 5.21
C ILE A 339 1.19 3.29 5.95
N LEU A 340 1.58 2.52 6.97
CA LEU A 340 2.80 2.80 7.73
C LEU A 340 4.08 2.33 7.04
N GLU A 341 4.01 1.32 6.15
CA GLU A 341 5.12 1.00 5.26
C GLU A 341 5.41 2.14 4.27
N ASP A 342 4.38 2.70 3.64
CA ASP A 342 4.51 3.85 2.76
C ASP A 342 5.02 5.08 3.53
N THR A 343 4.54 5.26 4.77
CA THR A 343 5.09 6.28 5.68
C THR A 343 6.58 6.08 5.89
N GLN A 344 7.04 4.83 6.10
CA GLN A 344 8.47 4.52 6.28
C GLN A 344 9.27 4.77 5.00
N ARG A 345 8.74 4.39 3.84
CA ARG A 345 9.45 4.48 2.56
C ARG A 345 9.51 5.89 2.01
N PHE A 346 8.44 6.64 2.10
CA PHE A 346 8.28 7.90 1.35
C PHE A 346 8.16 9.11 2.28
N VAL A 347 7.36 9.01 3.34
CA VAL A 347 6.99 10.17 4.17
C VAL A 347 8.12 10.57 5.12
N VAL A 348 8.60 9.67 6.01
CA VAL A 348 9.68 10.01 6.95
C VAL A 348 11.06 10.12 6.29
N THR A 349 11.17 9.80 5.01
CA THR A 349 12.34 10.08 4.18
C THR A 349 12.28 11.45 3.52
N GLY A 350 11.08 12.06 3.44
CA GLY A 350 10.83 13.35 2.79
C GLY A 350 10.76 13.26 1.27
N GLN A 351 10.51 12.07 0.71
CA GLN A 351 10.37 11.89 -0.74
C GLN A 351 9.06 12.46 -1.28
N ASP A 352 8.04 12.58 -0.43
CA ASP A 352 6.74 13.16 -0.72
C ASP A 352 6.66 14.67 -0.42
N ASP A 353 7.76 15.29 0.04
CA ASP A 353 7.81 16.72 0.41
C ASP A 353 8.24 17.57 -0.79
N TYR A 354 7.33 18.35 -1.30
CA TYR A 354 7.58 19.29 -2.41
C TYR A 354 7.91 20.71 -1.94
N GLY A 355 8.30 20.87 -0.67
CA GLY A 355 8.88 22.08 -0.13
C GLY A 355 8.27 22.58 1.18
N SER A 356 7.18 21.99 1.67
CA SER A 356 6.50 22.43 2.91
C SER A 356 7.33 22.13 4.17
N GLY A 357 8.13 21.07 4.14
CA GLY A 357 8.84 20.58 5.30
C GLY A 357 7.93 19.93 6.33
N THR A 358 6.76 19.39 5.90
CA THR A 358 5.72 18.89 6.82
C THR A 358 5.55 17.37 6.79
N SER A 359 6.47 16.61 6.19
CA SER A 359 6.41 15.14 6.09
C SER A 359 6.08 14.45 7.43
N TYR A 360 6.65 14.90 8.54
CA TYR A 360 6.35 14.33 9.85
C TYR A 360 4.93 14.68 10.37
N ALA A 361 4.30 15.72 9.82
CA ALA A 361 2.87 15.95 10.05
C ALA A 361 2.02 14.94 9.29
N HIS A 362 2.42 14.60 8.05
CA HIS A 362 1.78 13.56 7.25
C HIS A 362 1.86 12.21 7.96
N ALA A 363 3.05 11.83 8.46
CA ALA A 363 3.23 10.60 9.24
C ALA A 363 2.35 10.53 10.50
N VAL A 364 2.08 11.67 11.17
CA VAL A 364 1.09 11.71 12.26
C VAL A 364 -0.31 11.39 11.75
N ALA A 365 -0.71 11.97 10.61
CA ALA A 365 -2.02 11.72 10.03
C ALA A 365 -2.18 10.27 9.53
N ASP A 366 -1.12 9.67 8.96
CA ASP A 366 -1.06 8.26 8.59
C ASP A 366 -1.22 7.34 9.82
N THR A 367 -0.53 7.67 10.93
CA THR A 367 -0.67 6.95 12.20
C THR A 367 -2.11 7.03 12.73
N GLU A 368 -2.77 8.19 12.61
CA GLU A 368 -4.17 8.38 13.01
C GLU A 368 -5.13 7.59 12.10
N GLY A 369 -4.86 7.55 10.78
CA GLY A 369 -5.61 6.76 9.81
C GLY A 369 -5.51 5.27 10.07
N THR A 370 -4.29 4.77 10.26
CA THR A 370 -4.00 3.36 10.61
C THR A 370 -4.71 2.96 11.91
N ARG A 371 -4.59 3.79 12.95
CA ARG A 371 -5.31 3.57 14.23
C ARG A 371 -6.81 3.45 14.02
N THR A 372 -7.39 4.32 13.20
CA THR A 372 -8.84 4.31 12.94
C THR A 372 -9.24 3.02 12.23
N LEU A 373 -8.49 2.60 11.22
CA LEU A 373 -8.76 1.36 10.49
C LEU A 373 -8.63 0.13 11.40
N ILE A 374 -7.55 0.01 12.16
CA ILE A 374 -7.37 -1.07 13.16
C ILE A 374 -8.50 -1.05 14.17
N GLY A 375 -8.95 0.13 14.63
CA GLY A 375 -10.09 0.26 15.54
C GLY A 375 -11.40 -0.22 14.94
N ILE A 376 -11.64 0.00 13.65
CA ILE A 376 -12.80 -0.54 12.93
C ILE A 376 -12.72 -2.06 12.83
N LEU A 377 -11.54 -2.61 12.52
CA LEU A 377 -11.31 -4.06 12.38
C LEU A 377 -11.13 -4.79 13.72
N ALA A 378 -10.99 -4.04 14.83
CA ALA A 378 -10.69 -4.60 16.16
C ALA A 378 -11.60 -5.77 16.60
N PRO A 379 -12.92 -5.75 16.39
CA PRO A 379 -13.77 -6.88 16.81
C PRO A 379 -13.41 -8.20 16.08
N MET A 380 -12.93 -8.12 14.85
CA MET A 380 -12.49 -9.30 14.10
C MET A 380 -11.08 -9.74 14.53
N LEU A 381 -10.18 -8.78 14.73
CA LEU A 381 -8.81 -9.04 15.18
C LEU A 381 -8.77 -9.64 16.59
N GLU A 382 -9.55 -9.12 17.53
CA GLU A 382 -9.59 -9.56 18.93
C GLU A 382 -10.09 -11.01 19.08
N THR A 383 -10.97 -11.48 18.18
CA THR A 383 -11.44 -12.87 18.19
C THR A 383 -10.39 -13.83 17.69
N ARG A 384 -9.44 -13.37 16.86
CA ARG A 384 -8.40 -14.19 16.21
C ARG A 384 -7.04 -14.05 16.91
N GLN A 385 -6.65 -12.84 17.27
CA GLN A 385 -5.44 -12.55 18.02
C GLN A 385 -5.69 -11.50 19.10
N PRO A 386 -6.16 -11.90 20.29
CA PRO A 386 -6.62 -10.99 21.35
C PRO A 386 -5.58 -9.98 21.84
N THR A 387 -4.29 -10.26 21.63
CA THR A 387 -3.19 -9.41 22.09
C THR A 387 -2.77 -8.35 21.08
N LEU A 388 -3.16 -8.46 19.80
CA LEU A 388 -2.66 -7.58 18.74
C LEU A 388 -3.09 -6.12 18.98
N VAL A 389 -4.38 -5.86 19.06
CA VAL A 389 -4.89 -4.48 19.23
C VAL A 389 -4.44 -3.86 20.54
N PRO A 390 -4.49 -4.55 21.72
CA PRO A 390 -3.90 -4.04 22.97
C PRO A 390 -2.41 -3.72 22.91
N THR A 391 -1.63 -4.43 22.05
CA THR A 391 -0.20 -4.16 21.86
C THR A 391 0.02 -2.99 20.90
N ALA A 392 -0.68 -2.97 19.77
CA ALA A 392 -0.52 -1.95 18.73
C ALA A 392 -0.91 -0.53 19.21
N ASN A 393 -1.97 -0.40 20.00
CA ASN A 393 -2.46 0.91 20.43
C ASN A 393 -1.42 1.74 21.20
N PRO A 394 -0.76 1.24 22.27
CA PRO A 394 0.28 1.99 22.96
C PRO A 394 1.51 2.25 22.08
N GLU A 395 1.84 1.37 21.12
CA GLU A 395 2.93 1.57 20.17
C GLU A 395 2.61 2.69 19.19
N LEU A 396 1.37 2.77 18.68
CA LEU A 396 0.88 3.89 17.87
C LEU A 396 0.91 5.21 18.66
N ASP A 397 0.59 5.20 19.96
CA ASP A 397 0.75 6.38 20.82
C ASP A 397 2.21 6.80 20.95
N GLN A 398 3.12 5.84 21.10
CA GLN A 398 4.56 6.09 21.16
C GLN A 398 5.10 6.65 19.83
N LEU A 399 4.68 6.10 18.71
CA LEU A 399 5.03 6.60 17.38
C LEU A 399 4.55 8.05 17.21
N GLN A 400 3.28 8.32 17.51
CA GLN A 400 2.73 9.67 17.39
C GLN A 400 3.47 10.67 18.30
N ALA A 401 3.79 10.28 19.52
CA ALA A 401 4.57 11.09 20.44
C ALA A 401 5.99 11.38 19.92
N ALA A 402 6.67 10.36 19.37
CA ALA A 402 8.00 10.51 18.78
C ALA A 402 7.98 11.44 17.56
N LEU A 403 6.97 11.32 16.68
CA LEU A 403 6.78 12.21 15.54
C LEU A 403 6.57 13.66 16.00
N ILE A 404 5.68 13.90 16.97
CA ILE A 404 5.39 15.24 17.48
C ILE A 404 6.60 15.87 18.19
N ALA A 405 7.44 15.06 18.84
CA ALA A 405 8.66 15.52 19.52
C ALA A 405 9.74 16.06 18.54
N THR A 406 9.61 15.81 17.24
CA THR A 406 10.54 16.35 16.23
C THR A 406 10.32 17.84 15.94
N LYS A 407 9.20 18.42 16.37
CA LYS A 407 8.92 19.86 16.20
C LYS A 407 9.99 20.70 16.88
N ARG A 408 10.42 21.78 16.21
CA ARG A 408 11.28 22.80 16.78
C ARG A 408 10.46 24.09 16.99
N ASN A 409 10.40 24.58 18.20
CA ASN A 409 9.58 25.76 18.55
C ASN A 409 8.10 25.64 18.12
N GLY A 410 7.54 24.42 18.18
CA GLY A 410 6.17 24.15 17.79
C GLY A 410 5.92 24.01 16.27
N GLN A 411 6.95 24.19 15.45
CA GLN A 411 6.86 24.07 13.99
C GLN A 411 7.45 22.76 13.49
N TRP A 412 6.88 22.22 12.42
CA TRP A 412 7.47 21.11 11.67
C TRP A 412 8.76 21.54 10.99
N VAL A 413 9.67 20.62 10.80
CA VAL A 413 11.00 20.86 10.24
C VAL A 413 11.20 19.90 9.06
N PRO A 414 11.74 20.37 7.92
CA PRO A 414 12.08 19.48 6.81
C PRO A 414 12.98 18.34 7.24
N VAL A 415 12.77 17.15 6.71
CA VAL A 415 13.57 15.96 7.04
C VAL A 415 15.07 16.19 6.82
N SER A 416 15.41 16.94 5.75
CA SER A 416 16.79 17.33 5.43
C SER A 416 17.49 18.17 6.50
N GLN A 417 16.73 18.79 7.41
CA GLN A 417 17.23 19.61 8.52
C GLN A 417 17.18 18.88 9.86
N MET A 418 16.78 17.60 9.88
CA MET A 418 16.74 16.78 11.08
C MET A 418 18.00 15.93 11.21
N ASP A 419 18.68 16.07 12.35
CA ASP A 419 19.79 15.19 12.69
C ASP A 419 19.35 13.74 12.83
N LEU A 420 20.25 12.79 12.58
CA LEU A 420 19.95 11.37 12.73
C LEU A 420 19.45 11.03 14.14
N ALA A 421 20.02 11.65 15.18
CA ALA A 421 19.59 11.46 16.57
C ALA A 421 18.13 11.85 16.83
N VAL A 422 17.57 12.79 16.04
CA VAL A 422 16.15 13.19 16.13
C VAL A 422 15.25 12.18 15.39
N ARG A 423 15.73 11.62 14.26
CA ARG A 423 14.97 10.67 13.45
C ARG A 423 14.98 9.24 14.00
N MET A 424 16.06 8.83 14.69
CA MET A 424 16.21 7.46 15.22
C MET A 424 15.04 7.01 16.11
N PRO A 425 14.57 7.77 17.11
CA PRO A 425 13.45 7.35 17.94
C PRO A 425 12.16 7.15 17.15
N THR A 426 11.90 7.99 16.16
CA THR A 426 10.74 7.88 15.28
C THR A 426 10.82 6.62 14.42
N ASN A 427 11.99 6.39 13.78
CA ASN A 427 12.16 5.20 12.94
C ASN A 427 12.07 3.91 13.77
N ALA A 428 12.57 3.92 15.01
CA ALA A 428 12.46 2.78 15.92
C ALA A 428 11.00 2.51 16.33
N ALA A 429 10.25 3.57 16.68
CA ALA A 429 8.83 3.43 17.02
C ALA A 429 7.99 2.99 15.82
N LEU A 430 8.27 3.51 14.61
CA LEU A 430 7.60 3.10 13.38
C LEU A 430 7.88 1.63 13.05
N GLY A 431 9.15 1.20 13.13
CA GLY A 431 9.51 -0.20 12.94
C GLY A 431 8.83 -1.13 13.95
N GLN A 432 8.72 -0.71 15.23
CA GLN A 432 8.04 -1.50 16.27
C GLN A 432 6.55 -1.70 15.94
N VAL A 433 5.85 -0.64 15.55
CA VAL A 433 4.42 -0.73 15.15
C VAL A 433 4.28 -1.64 13.93
N LEU A 434 5.13 -1.46 12.90
CA LEU A 434 5.08 -2.28 11.69
C LEU A 434 5.22 -3.77 11.98
N GLU A 435 6.16 -4.17 12.85
CA GLU A 435 6.31 -5.57 13.27
C GLU A 435 5.04 -6.10 13.98
N THR A 436 4.40 -5.26 14.78
CA THR A 436 3.19 -5.66 15.53
C THR A 436 1.98 -5.84 14.63
N ILE A 437 1.81 -4.96 13.61
CA ILE A 437 0.64 -4.98 12.73
C ILE A 437 0.84 -5.79 11.44
N ALA A 438 2.08 -6.22 11.13
CA ALA A 438 2.40 -7.03 9.96
C ALA A 438 1.51 -8.28 9.78
N PRO A 439 1.09 -8.99 10.86
CA PRO A 439 0.23 -10.15 10.72
C PRO A 439 -1.24 -9.84 10.38
N ILE A 440 -1.68 -8.58 10.34
CA ILE A 440 -3.10 -8.25 10.12
C ILE A 440 -3.65 -8.83 8.82
N PRO A 441 -2.96 -8.70 7.67
CA PRO A 441 -3.44 -9.28 6.41
C PRO A 441 -3.65 -10.80 6.49
N ASP A 442 -2.72 -11.54 7.12
CA ASP A 442 -2.82 -12.98 7.28
C ASP A 442 -3.95 -13.37 8.25
N ILE A 443 -4.09 -12.65 9.39
CA ILE A 443 -5.14 -12.90 10.41
C ILE A 443 -6.55 -12.65 9.86
N LEU A 444 -6.67 -11.71 8.94
CA LEU A 444 -7.92 -11.33 8.28
C LEU A 444 -7.93 -11.75 6.80
N GLU A 445 -7.22 -12.83 6.47
CA GLU A 445 -7.21 -13.41 5.13
C GLU A 445 -8.63 -13.58 4.60
N ILE A 446 -8.88 -13.05 3.41
CA ILE A 446 -10.21 -13.07 2.79
C ILE A 446 -10.37 -14.34 1.98
N GLN A 447 -11.32 -15.16 2.37
CA GLN A 447 -11.65 -16.38 1.61
C GLN A 447 -12.32 -15.98 0.29
N ALA A 448 -11.66 -16.33 -0.82
CA ALA A 448 -12.15 -16.12 -2.19
C ALA A 448 -13.32 -17.07 -2.55
#